data_8b51b098f207315f261a9891f0a32c48
#
_entry.id   8b51b098f207315f261a9891f0a32c48
#
_cell.length_a   1.000
_cell.length_b   1.000
_cell.length_c   1.000
_cell.angle_alpha   90.00
_cell.angle_beta   90.00
_cell.angle_gamma   90.00
#
_symmetry.space_group_name_H-M   'P 1'
#
loop_
_entity.id
_entity.type
_entity.pdbx_description
1 polymer ?
#
loop_
_entity_poly.entity_id
_entity_poly.type
_entity_poly.pdbx_seq_one_letter_code
_entity_poly.pdbx_strand_id
1 'polypeptide(L)'
;TYDDENMVTYLVQANEEENLLELYDPDSLDLTATLEPYEADGDESDYNQTYQDMGDILTECYSGETEAGETFIYAANEDGTFCSVLVIDQDDNYVSFVGEGTFDEENGTVTITDEVSEMALTFGVAVNDDDTLTLDMGDLGSATVEEATLAVAVQGLKYAVENGTEMN
;
A
#
# COMPACT_ATOMS: atom_id res chain seq x y z
N THR A 1 25.36 -16.58 -7.88
CA THR A 1 26.35 -17.37 -8.68
C THR A 1 26.09 -18.84 -8.46
N TYR A 2 25.63 -19.51 -9.50
CA TYR A 2 25.47 -20.94 -9.46
C TYR A 2 26.85 -21.58 -9.66
N ASP A 3 27.25 -22.34 -8.68
CA ASP A 3 28.41 -23.20 -8.81
C ASP A 3 27.92 -24.52 -9.36
N ASP A 4 28.30 -24.87 -10.59
CA ASP A 4 27.88 -26.11 -11.28
C ASP A 4 28.27 -27.36 -10.49
N GLU A 5 29.25 -27.27 -9.61
CA GLU A 5 29.69 -28.39 -8.77
C GLU A 5 28.78 -28.65 -7.56
N ASN A 6 27.93 -27.67 -7.21
CA ASN A 6 27.01 -27.75 -6.06
C ASN A 6 25.53 -27.67 -6.45
N MET A 7 25.21 -27.90 -7.73
CA MET A 7 23.82 -27.91 -8.18
C MET A 7 23.09 -29.12 -7.61
N VAL A 8 22.09 -28.83 -6.74
CA VAL A 8 21.20 -29.84 -6.16
C VAL A 8 19.89 -29.82 -6.94
N THR A 9 19.51 -30.97 -7.50
CA THR A 9 18.25 -31.13 -8.22
C THR A 9 17.27 -31.91 -7.34
N TYR A 10 16.02 -31.44 -7.27
CA TYR A 10 14.93 -32.12 -6.57
C TYR A 10 13.78 -32.43 -7.52
N LEU A 11 13.10 -33.55 -7.27
CA LEU A 11 11.77 -33.77 -7.83
C LEU A 11 10.74 -33.09 -6.93
N VAL A 12 9.89 -32.28 -7.53
CA VAL A 12 8.86 -31.51 -6.80
C VAL A 12 7.49 -32.13 -7.06
N GLN A 13 6.78 -32.47 -5.99
CA GLN A 13 5.41 -32.94 -6.04
C GLN A 13 4.52 -32.09 -5.17
N ALA A 14 3.35 -31.71 -5.69
CA ALA A 14 2.34 -31.00 -4.92
C ALA A 14 1.51 -32.00 -4.10
N ASN A 15 1.41 -31.77 -2.80
CA ASN A 15 0.48 -32.48 -1.92
C ASN A 15 -0.74 -31.61 -1.67
N GLU A 16 -1.82 -31.88 -2.40
CA GLU A 16 -3.04 -31.06 -2.34
C GLU A 16 -3.83 -31.27 -1.04
N GLU A 17 -3.69 -32.42 -0.37
CA GLU A 17 -4.39 -32.70 0.88
C GLU A 17 -3.82 -31.89 2.05
N GLU A 18 -2.51 -31.69 2.09
CA GLU A 18 -1.81 -30.94 3.13
C GLU A 18 -1.42 -29.52 2.68
N ASN A 19 -1.69 -29.18 1.42
CA ASN A 19 -1.36 -27.89 0.81
C ASN A 19 0.11 -27.51 0.94
N LEU A 20 0.99 -28.43 0.57
CA LEU A 20 2.44 -28.23 0.61
C LEU A 20 3.13 -28.82 -0.62
N LEU A 21 4.38 -28.43 -0.83
CA LEU A 21 5.24 -29.00 -1.85
C LEU A 21 6.23 -29.98 -1.19
N GLU A 22 6.33 -31.16 -1.75
CA GLU A 22 7.29 -32.18 -1.31
C GLU A 22 8.48 -32.23 -2.25
N LEU A 23 9.68 -32.20 -1.68
CA LEU A 23 10.94 -32.30 -2.40
C LEU A 23 11.53 -33.68 -2.19
N TYR A 24 11.79 -34.38 -3.29
CA TYR A 24 12.36 -35.73 -3.29
C TYR A 24 13.75 -35.75 -3.93
N ASP A 25 14.61 -36.56 -3.38
CA ASP A 25 15.88 -36.87 -4.00
C ASP A 25 15.62 -37.64 -5.31
N PRO A 26 16.14 -37.18 -6.50
CA PRO A 26 15.86 -37.82 -7.78
C PRO A 26 16.47 -39.21 -7.92
N ASP A 27 17.51 -39.53 -7.18
CA ASP A 27 18.21 -40.83 -7.25
C ASP A 27 17.61 -41.89 -6.34
N SER A 28 17.26 -41.50 -5.11
CA SER A 28 16.69 -42.42 -4.11
C SER A 28 15.19 -42.41 -4.00
N LEU A 29 14.53 -41.31 -4.50
CA LEU A 29 13.12 -41.05 -4.37
C LEU A 29 12.66 -40.88 -2.89
N ASP A 30 13.60 -40.59 -2.02
CA ASP A 30 13.31 -40.30 -0.63
C ASP A 30 12.85 -38.85 -0.43
N LEU A 31 11.88 -38.64 0.45
CA LEU A 31 11.42 -37.29 0.84
C LEU A 31 12.54 -36.57 1.57
N THR A 32 13.02 -35.47 0.99
CA THR A 32 14.13 -34.69 1.52
C THR A 32 13.65 -33.52 2.36
N ALA A 33 12.59 -32.84 1.91
CA ALA A 33 12.02 -31.68 2.59
C ALA A 33 10.58 -31.43 2.14
N THR A 34 9.84 -30.70 2.95
CA THR A 34 8.53 -30.17 2.62
C THR A 34 8.56 -28.65 2.69
N LEU A 35 7.93 -28.00 1.71
CA LEU A 35 7.77 -26.56 1.70
C LEU A 35 6.30 -26.22 1.93
N GLU A 36 6.03 -25.57 3.03
CA GLU A 36 4.71 -25.01 3.32
C GLU A 36 4.51 -23.74 2.50
N PRO A 37 3.26 -23.41 2.15
CA PRO A 37 2.98 -22.12 1.54
C PRO A 37 3.49 -21.01 2.45
N TYR A 38 4.25 -20.07 1.90
CA TYR A 38 4.68 -18.90 2.65
C TYR A 38 3.46 -18.05 2.96
N GLU A 39 3.06 -18.02 4.22
CA GLU A 39 2.13 -17.03 4.71
C GLU A 39 2.97 -15.82 5.14
N ALA A 40 2.83 -14.72 4.39
CA ALA A 40 3.48 -13.48 4.77
C ALA A 40 3.00 -13.09 6.16
N ASP A 41 3.92 -13.06 7.12
CA ASP A 41 3.60 -12.62 8.48
C ASP A 41 3.20 -11.14 8.47
N GLY A 42 1.93 -10.89 8.72
CA GLY A 42 1.38 -9.61 9.13
C GLY A 42 1.20 -8.59 8.02
N ASP A 43 2.27 -7.98 7.56
CA ASP A 43 2.19 -6.71 6.85
C ASP A 43 1.55 -6.80 5.46
N GLU A 44 1.90 -7.78 4.62
CA GLU A 44 1.33 -7.92 3.27
C GLU A 44 -0.12 -8.41 3.29
N SER A 45 -0.49 -9.31 4.21
CA SER A 45 -1.85 -9.81 4.32
C SER A 45 -2.82 -8.74 4.81
N ASP A 46 -2.38 -7.85 5.68
CA ASP A 46 -3.17 -6.73 6.17
C ASP A 46 -3.47 -5.73 5.05
N TYR A 47 -2.50 -5.44 4.19
CA TYR A 47 -2.67 -4.54 3.04
C TYR A 47 -3.50 -5.13 1.90
N ASN A 48 -3.62 -6.44 1.77
CA ASN A 48 -4.45 -7.06 0.74
C ASN A 48 -5.94 -6.67 0.88
N GLN A 49 -6.45 -6.64 2.09
CA GLN A 49 -7.81 -6.16 2.35
C GLN A 49 -7.91 -4.67 2.05
N THR A 50 -6.91 -3.90 2.44
CA THR A 50 -6.83 -2.47 2.17
C THR A 50 -6.88 -2.17 0.67
N TYR A 51 -6.12 -2.90 -0.16
CA TYR A 51 -6.15 -2.74 -1.61
C TYR A 51 -7.51 -3.05 -2.22
N GLN A 52 -8.19 -4.07 -1.72
CA GLN A 52 -9.55 -4.42 -2.14
C GLN A 52 -10.54 -3.30 -1.80
N ASP A 53 -10.51 -2.82 -0.56
CA ASP A 53 -11.38 -1.74 -0.09
C ASP A 53 -11.15 -0.45 -0.89
N MET A 54 -9.90 -0.11 -1.19
CA MET A 54 -9.57 1.03 -2.02
C MET A 54 -10.20 0.92 -3.43
N GLY A 55 -10.12 -0.27 -4.04
CA GLY A 55 -10.70 -0.51 -5.37
C GLY A 55 -12.22 -0.53 -5.39
N ASP A 56 -12.85 -1.01 -4.32
CA ASP A 56 -14.30 -1.20 -4.24
C ASP A 56 -15.04 0.05 -3.72
N ILE A 57 -14.43 0.83 -2.83
CA ILE A 57 -15.08 1.92 -2.10
C ILE A 57 -14.71 3.30 -2.66
N LEU A 58 -13.43 3.52 -3.00
CA LEU A 58 -12.95 4.81 -3.48
C LEU A 58 -13.50 5.15 -4.86
N THR A 59 -13.89 6.41 -5.06
CA THR A 59 -14.46 6.91 -6.32
C THR A 59 -13.67 8.04 -6.93
N GLU A 60 -12.87 8.75 -6.13
CA GLU A 60 -12.08 9.91 -6.55
C GLU A 60 -10.64 9.76 -6.13
N CYS A 61 -9.72 10.22 -6.96
CA CYS A 61 -8.29 10.22 -6.67
C CYS A 61 -7.65 11.50 -7.17
N TYR A 62 -6.70 12.01 -6.40
CA TYR A 62 -5.91 13.20 -6.71
C TYR A 62 -4.45 12.94 -6.42
N SER A 63 -3.56 13.43 -7.25
CA SER A 63 -2.12 13.31 -7.05
C SER A 63 -1.38 14.59 -7.41
N GLY A 64 -0.23 14.80 -6.78
CA GLY A 64 0.62 15.95 -7.04
C GLY A 64 1.96 15.80 -6.34
N GLU A 65 2.84 16.77 -6.59
CA GLU A 65 4.17 16.79 -5.99
C GLU A 65 4.40 18.11 -5.24
N THR A 66 5.15 18.05 -4.16
CA THR A 66 5.63 19.24 -3.45
C THR A 66 6.84 19.85 -4.19
N GLU A 67 7.20 21.08 -3.81
CA GLU A 67 8.45 21.71 -4.29
C GLU A 67 9.71 20.91 -3.91
N ALA A 68 9.63 20.13 -2.83
CA ALA A 68 10.71 19.24 -2.38
C ALA A 68 10.78 17.92 -3.15
N GLY A 69 9.82 17.63 -4.03
CA GLY A 69 9.76 16.41 -4.81
C GLY A 69 9.09 15.22 -4.11
N GLU A 70 8.33 15.50 -3.06
CA GLU A 70 7.49 14.49 -2.41
C GLU A 70 6.21 14.29 -3.21
N THR A 71 5.79 13.04 -3.39
CA THR A 71 4.54 12.70 -4.07
C THR A 71 3.41 12.58 -3.06
N PHE A 72 2.31 13.31 -3.30
CA PHE A 72 1.09 13.24 -2.50
C PHE A 72 -0.01 12.60 -3.33
N ILE A 73 -0.66 11.58 -2.77
CA ILE A 73 -1.82 10.93 -3.39
C ILE A 73 -2.95 10.90 -2.36
N TYR A 74 -4.09 11.47 -2.74
CA TYR A 74 -5.29 11.50 -1.91
C TYR A 74 -6.44 10.88 -2.68
N ALA A 75 -7.20 10.01 -2.03
CA ALA A 75 -8.39 9.41 -2.62
C ALA A 75 -9.52 9.33 -1.60
N ALA A 76 -10.74 9.40 -2.07
CA ALA A 76 -11.93 9.35 -1.23
C ALA A 76 -13.10 8.69 -1.96
N ASN A 77 -14.08 8.21 -1.19
CA ASN A 77 -15.37 7.83 -1.73
C ASN A 77 -16.29 9.07 -1.88
N GLU A 78 -17.43 8.88 -2.52
CA GLU A 78 -18.39 9.97 -2.81
C GLU A 78 -18.81 10.74 -1.55
N ASP A 79 -18.99 10.06 -0.43
CA ASP A 79 -19.43 10.66 0.83
C ASP A 79 -18.28 11.17 1.70
N GLY A 80 -17.01 10.91 1.33
CA GLY A 80 -15.86 11.26 2.14
C GLY A 80 -15.72 10.47 3.45
N THR A 81 -16.44 9.36 3.58
CA THR A 81 -16.42 8.51 4.78
C THR A 81 -15.32 7.45 4.77
N PHE A 82 -14.73 7.19 3.62
CA PHE A 82 -13.56 6.35 3.45
C PHE A 82 -12.53 7.08 2.60
N CYS A 83 -11.32 7.21 3.11
CA CYS A 83 -10.26 7.99 2.47
C CYS A 83 -8.93 7.26 2.50
N SER A 84 -8.07 7.63 1.57
CA SER A 84 -6.68 7.18 1.50
C SER A 84 -5.77 8.38 1.28
N VAL A 85 -4.67 8.44 2.00
CA VAL A 85 -3.60 9.39 1.74
C VAL A 85 -2.26 8.67 1.76
N LEU A 86 -1.40 9.01 0.83
CA LEU A 86 -0.05 8.49 0.70
C LEU A 86 0.89 9.64 0.40
N VAL A 87 1.96 9.73 1.16
CA VAL A 87 3.07 10.65 0.91
C VAL A 87 4.34 9.83 0.74
N ILE A 88 5.03 10.00 -0.38
CA ILE A 88 6.30 9.31 -0.67
C ILE A 88 7.36 10.37 -0.93
N ASP A 89 8.50 10.29 -0.24
CA ASP A 89 9.64 11.16 -0.49
C ASP A 89 10.58 10.62 -1.59
N GLN A 90 11.64 11.35 -1.89
CA GLN A 90 12.61 10.99 -2.93
C GLN A 90 13.45 9.75 -2.60
N ASP A 91 13.48 9.35 -1.34
CA ASP A 91 14.22 8.19 -0.86
C ASP A 91 13.32 6.96 -0.66
N ASP A 92 12.08 7.03 -1.18
CA ASP A 92 11.03 6.01 -1.05
C ASP A 92 10.55 5.77 0.40
N ASN A 93 10.79 6.73 1.30
CA ASN A 93 10.12 6.71 2.59
C ASN A 93 8.68 7.18 2.41
N TYR A 94 7.74 6.53 3.10
CA TYR A 94 6.34 6.85 2.92
C TYR A 94 5.55 6.92 4.22
N VAL A 95 4.46 7.67 4.17
CA VAL A 95 3.41 7.69 5.19
C VAL A 95 2.10 7.35 4.49
N SER A 96 1.36 6.40 5.03
CA SER A 96 0.10 5.92 4.47
C SER A 96 -0.98 5.84 5.54
N PHE A 97 -2.16 6.37 5.23
CA PHE A 97 -3.36 6.23 6.04
C PHE A 97 -4.51 5.85 5.12
N VAL A 98 -5.14 4.72 5.37
CA VAL A 98 -6.30 4.24 4.61
C VAL A 98 -7.36 3.78 5.60
N GLY A 99 -8.54 4.37 5.55
CA GLY A 99 -9.63 3.96 6.42
C GLY A 99 -10.75 4.99 6.53
N GLU A 100 -11.41 4.98 7.68
CA GLU A 100 -12.54 5.86 7.94
C GLU A 100 -12.15 7.33 7.90
N GLY A 101 -12.86 8.11 7.08
CA GLY A 101 -12.65 9.53 6.90
C GLY A 101 -13.75 10.37 7.56
N THR A 102 -13.35 11.54 8.09
CA THR A 102 -14.26 12.55 8.63
C THR A 102 -13.84 13.93 8.13
N PHE A 103 -14.78 14.68 7.58
CA PHE A 103 -14.54 16.03 7.09
C PHE A 103 -15.12 17.07 8.05
N ASP A 104 -14.31 18.04 8.46
CA ASP A 104 -14.70 19.19 9.28
C ASP A 104 -14.80 20.42 8.39
N GLU A 105 -16.03 20.81 8.05
CA GLU A 105 -16.29 21.98 7.18
C GLU A 105 -15.88 23.31 7.80
N GLU A 106 -15.94 23.45 9.12
CA GLU A 106 -15.57 24.69 9.80
C GLU A 106 -14.08 24.99 9.68
N ASN A 107 -13.25 23.97 9.78
CA ASN A 107 -11.80 24.10 9.76
C ASN A 107 -11.17 23.72 8.41
N GLY A 108 -11.95 23.15 7.50
CA GLY A 108 -11.45 22.66 6.21
C GLY A 108 -10.43 21.53 6.35
N THR A 109 -10.69 20.61 7.27
CA THR A 109 -9.77 19.49 7.55
C THR A 109 -10.43 18.15 7.33
N VAL A 110 -9.61 17.16 6.96
CA VAL A 110 -9.99 15.76 6.87
C VAL A 110 -9.20 14.98 7.90
N THR A 111 -9.86 14.10 8.62
CA THR A 111 -9.23 13.14 9.54
C THR A 111 -9.44 11.75 8.97
N ILE A 112 -8.36 10.99 8.79
CA ILE A 112 -8.38 9.60 8.36
C ILE A 112 -7.90 8.74 9.53
N THR A 113 -8.68 7.73 9.89
CA THR A 113 -8.26 6.70 10.85
C THR A 113 -7.83 5.46 10.05
N ASP A 114 -6.56 5.11 10.14
CA ASP A 114 -6.00 4.00 9.39
C ASP A 114 -6.52 2.65 9.90
N GLU A 115 -6.96 1.79 8.98
CA GLU A 115 -7.53 0.48 9.30
C GLU A 115 -6.52 -0.49 9.94
N VAL A 116 -5.25 -0.35 9.57
CA VAL A 116 -4.19 -1.28 10.00
C VAL A 116 -3.56 -0.83 11.32
N SER A 117 -3.14 0.42 11.40
CA SER A 117 -2.44 0.96 12.57
C SER A 117 -3.37 1.51 13.65
N GLU A 118 -4.63 1.74 13.32
CA GLU A 118 -5.63 2.44 14.17
C GLU A 118 -5.22 3.88 14.53
N MET A 119 -4.21 4.42 13.88
CA MET A 119 -3.76 5.81 14.05
C MET A 119 -4.59 6.75 13.19
N ALA A 120 -4.70 8.00 13.63
CA ALA A 120 -5.43 9.03 12.90
C ALA A 120 -4.49 10.13 12.42
N LEU A 121 -4.73 10.61 11.19
CA LEU A 121 -4.07 11.77 10.61
C LEU A 121 -5.12 12.84 10.28
N THR A 122 -4.88 14.06 10.71
CA THR A 122 -5.70 15.22 10.34
C THR A 122 -4.88 16.18 9.49
N PHE A 123 -5.42 16.57 8.34
CA PHE A 123 -4.76 17.50 7.43
C PHE A 123 -5.75 18.49 6.81
N GLY A 124 -5.24 19.63 6.37
CA GLY A 124 -6.02 20.66 5.70
C GLY A 124 -6.32 20.29 4.25
N VAL A 125 -7.54 20.54 3.80
CA VAL A 125 -7.94 20.38 2.40
C VAL A 125 -8.66 21.65 1.94
N ALA A 126 -8.17 22.26 0.88
CA ALA A 126 -8.80 23.41 0.24
C ALA A 126 -9.07 23.12 -1.24
N VAL A 127 -10.27 23.43 -1.69
CA VAL A 127 -10.64 23.35 -3.10
C VAL A 127 -10.25 24.66 -3.79
N ASN A 128 -9.46 24.57 -4.86
CA ASN A 128 -9.02 25.72 -5.63
C ASN A 128 -10.03 26.04 -6.76
N ASP A 129 -9.92 27.23 -7.33
CA ASP A 129 -10.81 27.70 -8.41
C ASP A 129 -10.68 26.89 -9.73
N ASP A 130 -9.60 26.14 -9.89
CA ASP A 130 -9.31 25.32 -11.06
C ASP A 130 -9.62 23.82 -10.86
N ASP A 131 -10.45 23.49 -9.88
CA ASP A 131 -10.83 22.13 -9.48
C ASP A 131 -9.68 21.25 -8.93
N THR A 132 -8.52 21.85 -8.63
CA THR A 132 -7.46 21.17 -7.89
C THR A 132 -7.68 21.28 -6.39
N LEU A 133 -7.02 20.43 -5.62
CA LEU A 133 -7.03 20.49 -4.16
C LEU A 133 -5.65 20.89 -3.64
N THR A 134 -5.64 21.69 -2.57
CA THR A 134 -4.42 21.93 -1.80
C THR A 134 -4.51 21.12 -0.50
N LEU A 135 -3.55 20.23 -0.30
CA LEU A 135 -3.42 19.43 0.91
C LEU A 135 -2.33 20.05 1.79
N ASP A 136 -2.65 20.34 3.04
CA ASP A 136 -1.70 20.82 4.03
C ASP A 136 -1.56 19.79 5.15
N MET A 137 -0.43 19.10 5.15
CA MET A 137 -0.12 18.03 6.10
C MET A 137 0.86 18.46 7.19
N GLY A 138 0.95 19.77 7.45
CA GLY A 138 1.81 20.31 8.50
C GLY A 138 3.28 19.99 8.27
N ASP A 139 3.87 19.19 9.13
CA ASP A 139 5.30 18.82 9.06
C ASP A 139 5.68 18.02 7.82
N LEU A 140 4.73 17.34 7.20
CA LEU A 140 4.92 16.60 5.96
C LEU A 140 4.89 17.51 4.71
N GLY A 141 4.55 18.77 4.88
CA GLY A 141 4.49 19.74 3.81
C GLY A 141 3.08 19.94 3.23
N SER A 142 3.00 20.69 2.15
CA SER A 142 1.77 20.91 1.43
C SER A 142 1.98 20.74 -0.08
N ALA A 143 0.94 20.27 -0.76
CA ALA A 143 0.98 20.07 -2.21
C ALA A 143 -0.37 20.44 -2.84
N THR A 144 -0.31 20.87 -4.10
CA THR A 144 -1.50 20.98 -4.94
C THR A 144 -1.63 19.68 -5.72
N VAL A 145 -2.77 19.03 -5.57
CA VAL A 145 -3.06 17.74 -6.22
C VAL A 145 -4.17 17.91 -7.26
N GLU A 146 -4.00 17.23 -8.38
CA GLU A 146 -4.92 17.23 -9.50
C GLU A 146 -5.67 15.89 -9.59
N GLU A 147 -6.84 15.90 -10.22
CA GLU A 147 -7.61 14.68 -10.47
C GLU A 147 -6.76 13.64 -11.20
N ALA A 148 -6.76 12.41 -10.67
CA ALA A 148 -6.03 11.28 -11.21
C ALA A 148 -6.94 10.05 -11.24
N THR A 149 -6.46 8.95 -11.82
CA THR A 149 -7.20 7.69 -11.83
C THR A 149 -7.06 6.97 -10.47
N LEU A 150 -8.07 6.21 -10.07
CA LEU A 150 -8.03 5.42 -8.84
C LEU A 150 -6.86 4.43 -8.80
N ALA A 151 -6.43 3.95 -9.96
CA ALA A 151 -5.27 3.08 -10.08
C ALA A 151 -4.00 3.70 -9.50
N VAL A 152 -3.86 5.03 -9.57
CA VAL A 152 -2.72 5.75 -8.99
C VAL A 152 -2.65 5.57 -7.48
N ALA A 153 -3.77 5.63 -6.77
CA ALA A 153 -3.83 5.42 -5.33
C ALA A 153 -3.43 3.99 -4.95
N VAL A 154 -4.03 3.00 -5.58
CA VAL A 154 -3.78 1.58 -5.29
C VAL A 154 -2.35 1.18 -5.66
N GLN A 155 -1.90 1.54 -6.86
CA GLN A 155 -0.55 1.21 -7.33
C GLN A 155 0.53 1.96 -6.57
N GLY A 156 0.27 3.22 -6.20
CA GLY A 156 1.18 4.02 -5.37
C GLY A 156 1.41 3.38 -4.01
N LEU A 157 0.34 2.94 -3.34
CA LEU A 157 0.45 2.25 -2.05
C LEU A 157 1.18 0.90 -2.20
N LYS A 158 0.87 0.12 -3.21
CA LYS A 158 1.58 -1.14 -3.49
C LYS A 158 3.08 -0.92 -3.71
N TYR A 159 3.43 0.08 -4.50
CA TYR A 159 4.83 0.44 -4.73
C TYR A 159 5.54 0.82 -3.43
N ALA A 160 4.91 1.67 -2.62
CA ALA A 160 5.47 2.12 -1.35
C ALA A 160 5.69 0.95 -0.38
N VAL A 161 4.72 0.07 -0.23
CA VAL A 161 4.81 -1.11 0.65
C VAL A 161 5.89 -2.09 0.18
N GLU A 162 6.03 -2.30 -1.13
CA GLU A 162 7.01 -3.23 -1.70
C GLU A 162 8.44 -2.68 -1.73
N ASN A 163 8.61 -1.39 -1.95
CA ASN A 163 9.92 -0.78 -2.23
C ASN A 163 10.34 0.26 -1.19
N GLY A 164 9.41 0.82 -0.45
CA GLY A 164 9.65 1.93 0.45
C GLY A 164 9.83 1.53 1.91
N THR A 165 10.12 2.56 2.72
CA THR A 165 10.21 2.41 4.18
C THR A 165 9.12 3.26 4.83
N GLU A 166 8.28 2.64 5.63
CA GLU A 166 7.20 3.32 6.35
C GLU A 166 7.78 4.22 7.46
N MET A 167 7.37 5.50 7.46
CA MET A 167 7.85 6.52 8.40
C MET A 167 7.03 6.61 9.68
N ASN A 168 5.82 6.07 9.72
CA ASN A 168 4.93 6.14 10.88
C ASN A 168 4.93 4.89 11.77
#